data_77a233821354e2d458064562f1e84ca7
#
_entry.id   77a233821354e2d458064562f1e84ca7
#
_cell.length_a   1.000
_cell.length_b   1.000
_cell.length_c   1.000
_cell.angle_alpha   90.00
_cell.angle_beta   90.00
_cell.angle_gamma   90.00
#
_symmetry.space_group_name_H-M   'P 1'
#
loop_
_entity.id
_entity.type
_entity.pdbx_description
1 polymer ?
#
loop_
_entity_poly.entity_id
_entity_poly.type
_entity_poly.pdbx_seq_one_letter_code
_entity_poly.pdbx_strand_id
1 'polypeptide(L)'
;MFVKSYCSSISGIEAVTVAVEVNITAGIGMYLVGLPDNAVRESQERIRAAFENCEYKMSGKKVVVNLSPADLRKEGSAYDLPIAVAMLAASGQIDPAPLSRYVLLGELSLDGSILPVKGALPIAMQALKEGFAGIILPEENAREAAVVKGLDVYGIGNLREVVNFLQGFTNLTPARINLDETFTEAQRSFDGDFCDVKGQAQVKRALEVAAAGGHNVLMIGPPGSGKTMLARRMPSIMPPLTLQEALETTRIHSVAGKMGYRQGLLTVRPFRTPHHLTSQVALVGGGANPQPGEISLAHNGILFLDELPEFSRNALESLRQPMEEKQIVVSRAKYTARYPANFMLIASMNPCPCGYYNHPTRECVCSPGSVGKYLNHISGPMLDRIDLHIEVTPVPFADLTHNRPEEDSATIRKRVVAARKIQQARFDGMPVHSNAMMGSSQLREFCPLNTESARLLETAMERLNLSARAYDRIIKVARTIADLDRSEAIRSNHIAEAIRYRSLDRASWGA
;
A
#
# COMPACT_ATOMS: atom_id res chain seq x y z
N MET A 1 25.51 25.31 28.47
CA MET A 1 24.05 25.38 28.62
C MET A 1 23.45 24.11 28.05
N PHE A 2 22.46 23.55 28.73
CA PHE A 2 21.73 22.33 28.29
C PHE A 2 20.39 22.73 27.65
N VAL A 3 20.11 22.17 26.46
CA VAL A 3 18.86 22.45 25.71
C VAL A 3 18.34 21.13 25.14
N LYS A 4 17.02 21.00 25.05
CA LYS A 4 16.33 19.86 24.47
C LYS A 4 15.39 20.31 23.34
N SER A 5 15.49 19.69 22.19
CA SER A 5 14.52 19.74 21.10
C SER A 5 13.97 18.34 20.82
N TYR A 6 12.94 18.22 19.99
CA TYR A 6 12.29 16.95 19.69
C TYR A 6 12.25 16.68 18.21
N CYS A 7 12.49 15.43 17.86
CA CYS A 7 12.44 14.86 16.53
C CYS A 7 11.73 13.50 16.60
N SER A 8 11.70 12.74 15.52
CA SER A 8 11.18 11.36 15.53
C SER A 8 11.99 10.45 14.63
N SER A 9 12.02 9.17 14.99
CA SER A 9 12.57 8.07 14.19
C SER A 9 11.42 7.17 13.72
N ILE A 10 11.56 6.58 12.54
CA ILE A 10 10.61 5.60 12.02
C ILE A 10 11.04 4.20 12.43
N SER A 11 10.08 3.43 12.96
CA SER A 11 10.23 2.01 13.27
C SER A 11 9.09 1.21 12.63
N GLY A 12 9.38 0.47 11.57
CA GLY A 12 8.34 -0.15 10.75
C GLY A 12 7.49 0.90 10.04
N ILE A 13 6.20 1.00 10.38
CA ILE A 13 5.28 2.04 9.89
C ILE A 13 4.91 3.07 10.97
N GLU A 14 5.52 2.99 12.15
CA GLU A 14 5.23 3.87 13.28
C GLU A 14 6.39 4.82 13.54
N ALA A 15 6.12 5.91 14.22
CA ALA A 15 7.12 6.86 14.65
C ALA A 15 7.35 6.75 16.16
N VAL A 16 8.60 6.97 16.56
CA VAL A 16 9.01 7.04 17.96
C VAL A 16 9.70 8.37 18.17
N THR A 17 9.26 9.13 19.17
CA THR A 17 9.82 10.44 19.48
C THR A 17 11.26 10.31 20.01
N VAL A 18 12.14 11.15 19.48
CA VAL A 18 13.55 11.24 19.83
C VAL A 18 13.83 12.61 20.44
N ALA A 19 14.30 12.62 21.65
CA ALA A 19 14.79 13.86 22.28
C ALA A 19 16.24 14.12 21.81
N VAL A 20 16.46 15.29 21.25
CA VAL A 20 17.76 15.81 20.85
C VAL A 20 18.26 16.72 21.96
N GLU A 21 19.21 16.23 22.74
CA GLU A 21 19.78 16.92 23.91
C GLU A 21 21.14 17.49 23.55
N VAL A 22 21.27 18.81 23.62
CA VAL A 22 22.54 19.51 23.31
C VAL A 22 23.11 20.14 24.59
N ASN A 23 24.36 19.85 24.87
CA ASN A 23 25.06 20.44 25.98
C ASN A 23 26.41 21.05 25.53
N ILE A 24 26.60 22.35 25.80
CA ILE A 24 27.83 23.08 25.49
C ILE A 24 28.65 23.28 26.75
N THR A 25 29.89 22.77 26.74
CA THR A 25 30.84 22.80 27.87
C THR A 25 32.20 23.31 27.43
N ALA A 26 33.12 23.42 28.37
CA ALA A 26 34.52 23.76 28.08
C ALA A 26 35.19 22.63 27.26
N GLY A 27 36.02 22.98 26.29
CA GLY A 27 36.71 22.08 25.37
C GLY A 27 36.39 22.40 23.92
N ILE A 28 36.84 21.56 23.01
CA ILE A 28 36.70 21.74 21.56
C ILE A 28 36.10 20.47 20.94
N GLY A 29 35.28 20.64 19.85
CA GLY A 29 34.76 19.57 19.03
C GLY A 29 33.27 19.27 19.25
N MET A 30 32.69 18.53 18.32
CA MET A 30 31.30 18.07 18.36
C MET A 30 31.26 16.55 18.49
N TYR A 31 30.43 16.05 19.39
CA TYR A 31 30.31 14.64 19.72
C TYR A 31 28.84 14.23 19.66
N LEU A 32 28.53 13.22 18.85
CA LEU A 32 27.20 12.66 18.68
C LEU A 32 27.13 11.30 19.38
N VAL A 33 26.17 11.13 20.29
CA VAL A 33 25.90 9.89 21.02
C VAL A 33 24.43 9.47 20.86
N GLY A 34 24.07 8.23 21.17
CA GLY A 34 22.71 7.70 21.04
C GLY A 34 22.49 6.87 19.78
N LEU A 35 23.46 6.08 19.36
CA LEU A 35 23.44 5.19 18.18
C LEU A 35 23.16 5.89 16.84
N PRO A 36 23.86 7.01 16.51
CA PRO A 36 23.71 7.65 15.21
C PRO A 36 24.31 6.77 14.10
N ASP A 37 23.65 6.72 12.93
CA ASP A 37 24.24 6.16 11.71
C ASP A 37 25.26 7.13 11.07
N ASN A 38 25.79 6.76 9.91
CA ASN A 38 26.77 7.61 9.22
C ASN A 38 26.14 8.91 8.74
N ALA A 39 24.88 8.88 8.24
CA ALA A 39 24.20 10.07 7.76
C ALA A 39 23.97 11.09 8.88
N VAL A 40 23.60 10.63 10.08
CA VAL A 40 23.50 11.48 11.28
C VAL A 40 24.86 12.00 11.71
N ARG A 41 25.94 11.24 11.57
CA ARG A 41 27.30 11.72 11.91
C ARG A 41 27.80 12.81 10.95
N GLU A 42 27.44 12.70 9.68
CA GLU A 42 27.75 13.70 8.65
C GLU A 42 26.97 15.01 8.84
N SER A 43 25.91 15.04 9.65
CA SER A 43 25.15 16.26 9.97
C SER A 43 26.04 17.39 10.50
N GLN A 44 27.12 17.07 11.16
CA GLN A 44 28.07 18.05 11.68
C GLN A 44 28.58 19.00 10.58
N GLU A 45 28.97 18.45 9.44
CA GLU A 45 29.51 19.26 8.33
C GLU A 45 28.39 20.04 7.62
N ARG A 46 27.19 19.43 7.44
CA ARG A 46 26.04 20.12 6.87
C ARG A 46 25.57 21.28 7.76
N ILE A 47 25.47 21.06 9.06
CA ILE A 47 25.09 22.11 10.03
C ILE A 47 26.12 23.25 10.05
N ARG A 48 27.42 22.92 10.01
CA ARG A 48 28.47 23.94 9.98
C ARG A 48 28.33 24.85 8.77
N ALA A 49 28.22 24.27 7.56
CA ALA A 49 28.06 25.02 6.32
C ALA A 49 26.77 25.85 6.32
N ALA A 50 25.64 25.26 6.77
CA ALA A 50 24.37 25.96 6.87
C ALA A 50 24.43 27.14 7.83
N PHE A 51 25.15 27.04 8.97
CA PHE A 51 25.34 28.14 9.89
C PHE A 51 26.15 29.29 9.26
N GLU A 52 27.25 28.97 8.58
CA GLU A 52 28.07 29.97 7.89
C GLU A 52 27.25 30.71 6.82
N ASN A 53 26.49 29.99 6.00
CA ASN A 53 25.66 30.60 4.94
C ASN A 53 24.42 31.34 5.49
N CYS A 54 23.93 30.96 6.65
CA CYS A 54 22.83 31.66 7.33
C CYS A 54 23.28 32.72 8.32
N GLU A 55 24.60 33.04 8.41
CA GLU A 55 25.22 34.02 9.30
C GLU A 55 25.07 33.73 10.80
N TYR A 56 24.89 32.46 11.15
CA TYR A 56 24.94 31.99 12.53
C TYR A 56 26.36 31.58 12.93
N LYS A 57 26.66 31.64 14.23
CA LYS A 57 27.99 31.33 14.73
C LYS A 57 28.06 29.92 15.26
N MET A 58 29.03 29.11 14.77
CA MET A 58 29.38 27.87 15.42
C MET A 58 30.00 28.13 16.79
N SER A 59 29.60 27.30 17.77
CA SER A 59 30.24 27.34 19.08
C SER A 59 31.69 26.84 18.99
N GLY A 60 32.66 27.68 19.40
CA GLY A 60 34.06 27.26 19.56
C GLY A 60 34.32 26.37 20.75
N LYS A 61 33.29 25.95 21.49
CA LYS A 61 33.36 25.10 22.68
C LYS A 61 33.01 23.65 22.32
N LYS A 62 33.18 22.73 23.29
CA LYS A 62 32.76 21.34 23.16
C LYS A 62 31.25 21.24 23.15
N VAL A 63 30.69 20.69 22.06
CA VAL A 63 29.27 20.41 21.89
C VAL A 63 29.03 18.92 21.98
N VAL A 64 28.19 18.48 22.90
CA VAL A 64 27.74 17.08 22.99
C VAL A 64 26.27 17.02 22.64
N VAL A 65 25.94 16.23 21.62
CA VAL A 65 24.58 15.97 21.18
C VAL A 65 24.22 14.53 21.52
N ASN A 66 23.20 14.34 22.35
CA ASN A 66 22.66 13.04 22.69
C ASN A 66 21.29 12.84 22.06
N LEU A 67 21.10 11.72 21.36
CA LEU A 67 19.85 11.33 20.73
C LEU A 67 19.18 10.22 21.57
N SER A 68 18.21 10.59 22.40
CA SER A 68 17.53 9.67 23.33
C SER A 68 16.18 9.19 22.76
N PRO A 69 15.79 7.90 22.93
CA PRO A 69 16.43 6.85 23.74
C PRO A 69 17.61 6.18 23.04
N ALA A 70 18.58 5.65 23.81
CA ALA A 70 19.84 5.09 23.26
C ALA A 70 19.69 3.69 22.64
N ASP A 71 18.61 2.97 22.91
CA ASP A 71 18.31 1.63 22.36
C ASP A 71 17.74 1.69 20.93
N LEU A 72 17.24 2.84 20.52
CA LEU A 72 16.73 3.08 19.17
C LEU A 72 17.87 3.63 18.28
N ARG A 73 18.13 2.97 17.15
CA ARG A 73 19.06 3.47 16.14
C ARG A 73 18.45 4.64 15.38
N LYS A 74 19.21 5.73 15.25
CA LYS A 74 18.81 6.93 14.51
C LYS A 74 19.44 6.88 13.13
N GLU A 75 18.59 6.96 12.11
CA GLU A 75 19.00 6.77 10.73
C GLU A 75 18.49 7.92 9.85
N GLY A 76 19.32 8.31 8.89
CA GLY A 76 19.01 9.34 7.92
C GLY A 76 19.29 10.75 8.41
N SER A 77 19.04 11.72 7.52
CA SER A 77 19.44 13.13 7.67
C SER A 77 18.36 14.03 8.29
N ALA A 78 17.19 13.49 8.62
CA ALA A 78 16.07 14.26 9.19
C ALA A 78 16.37 14.93 10.54
N TYR A 79 17.48 14.55 11.18
CA TYR A 79 17.92 15.09 12.47
C TYR A 79 18.73 16.40 12.35
N ASP A 80 19.13 16.80 11.15
CA ASP A 80 19.97 18.00 10.96
C ASP A 80 19.32 19.26 11.54
N LEU A 81 18.05 19.49 11.17
CA LEU A 81 17.30 20.66 11.63
C LEU A 81 17.13 20.69 13.16
N PRO A 82 16.63 19.67 13.85
CA PRO A 82 16.49 19.70 15.30
C PRO A 82 17.82 19.82 16.03
N ILE A 83 18.92 19.24 15.54
CA ILE A 83 20.25 19.39 16.09
C ILE A 83 20.73 20.84 15.92
N ALA A 84 20.59 21.41 14.71
CA ALA A 84 20.99 22.80 14.41
C ALA A 84 20.28 23.80 15.33
N VAL A 85 18.95 23.70 15.42
CA VAL A 85 18.12 24.62 16.24
C VAL A 85 18.48 24.48 17.73
N ALA A 86 18.68 23.24 18.24
CA ALA A 86 19.12 23.04 19.62
C ALA A 86 20.53 23.58 19.89
N MET A 87 21.45 23.51 18.91
CA MET A 87 22.78 24.11 19.02
C MET A 87 22.74 25.64 19.07
N LEU A 88 21.88 26.28 18.25
CA LEU A 88 21.67 27.73 18.30
C LEU A 88 21.13 28.17 19.67
N ALA A 89 20.16 27.43 20.21
CA ALA A 89 19.61 27.71 21.53
C ALA A 89 20.65 27.48 22.65
N ALA A 90 21.41 26.38 22.59
CA ALA A 90 22.42 26.07 23.59
C ALA A 90 23.62 27.07 23.57
N SER A 91 23.88 27.71 22.43
CA SER A 91 24.86 28.79 22.30
C SER A 91 24.35 30.18 22.70
N GLY A 92 23.04 30.30 23.00
CA GLY A 92 22.41 31.56 23.41
C GLY A 92 22.06 32.46 22.24
N GLN A 93 22.04 32.00 21.01
CA GLN A 93 21.68 32.78 19.84
C GLN A 93 20.15 32.85 19.64
N ILE A 94 19.39 31.89 20.19
CA ILE A 94 17.92 31.88 20.17
C ILE A 94 17.37 31.44 21.54
N ASP A 95 16.11 31.81 21.83
CA ASP A 95 15.42 31.38 23.04
C ASP A 95 15.07 29.86 22.95
N PRO A 96 15.42 29.02 23.93
CA PRO A 96 15.07 27.60 23.96
C PRO A 96 13.60 27.32 24.31
N ALA A 97 12.85 28.24 24.91
CA ALA A 97 11.53 27.99 25.44
C ALA A 97 10.51 27.42 24.43
N PRO A 98 10.45 27.87 23.15
CA PRO A 98 9.51 27.34 22.16
C PRO A 98 9.82 25.89 21.74
N LEU A 99 11.04 25.40 21.89
CA LEU A 99 11.48 24.10 21.37
C LEU A 99 10.72 22.92 21.98
N SER A 100 10.23 23.04 23.20
CA SER A 100 9.45 22.02 23.89
C SER A 100 8.06 21.79 23.29
N ARG A 101 7.58 22.73 22.47
CA ARG A 101 6.22 22.70 21.91
C ARG A 101 6.11 22.02 20.56
N TYR A 102 7.25 21.88 19.86
CA TYR A 102 7.28 21.45 18.47
C TYR A 102 8.16 20.24 18.25
N VAL A 103 7.73 19.34 17.36
CA VAL A 103 8.59 18.34 16.75
C VAL A 103 9.22 18.94 15.49
N LEU A 104 10.56 18.86 15.36
CA LEU A 104 11.31 19.40 14.22
C LEU A 104 11.85 18.28 13.34
N LEU A 105 11.74 18.43 12.03
CA LEU A 105 12.23 17.48 11.02
C LEU A 105 12.79 18.21 9.83
N GLY A 106 13.93 17.79 9.32
CA GLY A 106 14.49 18.32 8.07
C GLY A 106 15.95 17.95 7.89
N GLU A 107 16.32 17.58 6.69
CA GLU A 107 17.72 17.53 6.27
C GLU A 107 18.16 18.95 5.88
N LEU A 108 19.34 19.37 6.29
CA LEU A 108 19.90 20.64 5.92
C LEU A 108 20.81 20.51 4.70
N SER A 109 20.54 21.30 3.68
CA SER A 109 21.51 21.59 2.63
C SER A 109 22.58 22.57 3.11
N LEU A 110 23.71 22.64 2.44
CA LEU A 110 24.83 23.50 2.83
C LEU A 110 24.47 24.99 2.84
N ASP A 111 23.50 25.41 2.03
CA ASP A 111 22.99 26.79 1.97
C ASP A 111 21.95 27.11 3.07
N GLY A 112 21.59 26.13 3.89
CA GLY A 112 20.57 26.25 4.92
C GLY A 112 19.14 25.95 4.46
N SER A 113 18.92 25.54 3.20
CA SER A 113 17.63 25.02 2.74
C SER A 113 17.27 23.71 3.45
N ILE A 114 15.97 23.48 3.64
CA ILE A 114 15.47 22.27 4.30
C ILE A 114 14.92 21.32 3.24
N LEU A 115 15.51 20.11 3.17
CA LEU A 115 15.16 19.09 2.18
C LEU A 115 14.10 18.13 2.71
N PRO A 116 13.28 17.51 1.81
CA PRO A 116 12.20 16.59 2.16
C PRO A 116 12.67 15.37 2.96
N VAL A 117 11.79 14.91 3.85
CA VAL A 117 12.03 13.74 4.70
C VAL A 117 10.98 12.64 4.45
N LYS A 118 11.29 11.41 4.85
CA LYS A 118 10.35 10.29 4.82
C LYS A 118 9.59 10.18 6.13
N GLY A 119 8.35 9.67 6.06
CA GLY A 119 7.59 9.35 7.26
C GLY A 119 6.92 10.56 7.93
N ALA A 120 6.64 11.64 7.20
CA ALA A 120 6.03 12.83 7.77
C ALA A 120 4.65 12.54 8.40
N LEU A 121 3.81 11.71 7.77
CA LEU A 121 2.49 11.36 8.31
C LEU A 121 2.57 10.58 9.63
N PRO A 122 3.26 9.44 9.75
CA PRO A 122 3.36 8.72 11.03
C PRO A 122 4.01 9.57 12.12
N ILE A 123 4.94 10.45 11.79
CA ILE A 123 5.56 11.37 12.76
C ILE A 123 4.55 12.41 13.24
N ALA A 124 3.76 13.01 12.34
CA ALA A 124 2.70 13.94 12.72
C ALA A 124 1.62 13.27 13.60
N MET A 125 1.25 12.01 13.30
CA MET A 125 0.33 11.24 14.14
C MET A 125 0.89 11.01 15.54
N GLN A 126 2.18 10.68 15.66
CA GLN A 126 2.84 10.49 16.96
C GLN A 126 2.95 11.81 17.73
N ALA A 127 3.29 12.91 17.07
CA ALA A 127 3.36 14.24 17.68
C ALA A 127 2.01 14.66 18.29
N LEU A 128 0.90 14.42 17.57
CA LEU A 128 -0.45 14.67 18.11
C LEU A 128 -0.75 13.79 19.33
N LYS A 129 -0.42 12.50 19.27
CA LYS A 129 -0.66 11.54 20.34
C LYS A 129 0.08 11.92 21.64
N GLU A 130 1.27 12.49 21.52
CA GLU A 130 2.10 12.94 22.65
C GLU A 130 1.78 14.37 23.11
N GLY A 131 0.84 15.06 22.47
CA GLY A 131 0.35 16.38 22.89
C GLY A 131 1.24 17.55 22.50
N PHE A 132 2.10 17.41 21.48
CA PHE A 132 2.83 18.53 20.92
C PHE A 132 1.85 19.55 20.27
N ALA A 133 2.18 20.83 20.37
CA ALA A 133 1.38 21.88 19.77
C ALA A 133 1.45 21.86 18.24
N GLY A 134 2.58 21.44 17.67
CA GLY A 134 2.75 21.39 16.23
C GLY A 134 4.03 20.66 15.80
N ILE A 135 4.18 20.61 14.49
CA ILE A 135 5.34 20.06 13.79
C ILE A 135 5.90 21.07 12.81
N ILE A 136 7.23 21.21 12.78
CA ILE A 136 7.97 22.02 11.82
C ILE A 136 8.76 21.08 10.93
N LEU A 137 8.53 21.17 9.62
CA LEU A 137 9.08 20.25 8.64
C LEU A 137 9.22 20.91 7.26
N PRO A 138 9.90 20.27 6.29
CA PRO A 138 10.03 20.82 4.94
C PRO A 138 8.68 21.14 4.30
N GLU A 139 8.59 22.23 3.53
CA GLU A 139 7.36 22.67 2.86
C GLU A 139 6.72 21.56 2.00
N GLU A 140 7.56 20.73 1.36
CA GLU A 140 7.09 19.64 0.51
C GLU A 140 6.35 18.54 1.28
N ASN A 141 6.68 18.34 2.56
CA ASN A 141 6.02 17.39 3.44
C ASN A 141 4.79 17.96 4.17
N ALA A 142 4.58 19.29 4.12
CA ALA A 142 3.55 19.93 4.92
C ALA A 142 2.14 19.41 4.62
N ARG A 143 1.81 19.19 3.35
CA ARG A 143 0.50 18.65 2.96
C ARG A 143 0.27 17.22 3.49
N GLU A 144 1.31 16.39 3.51
CA GLU A 144 1.25 15.02 4.04
C GLU A 144 0.95 15.05 5.56
N ALA A 145 1.68 15.86 6.32
CA ALA A 145 1.50 15.98 7.76
C ALA A 145 0.16 16.66 8.12
N ALA A 146 -0.32 17.63 7.31
CA ALA A 146 -1.56 18.38 7.54
C ALA A 146 -2.85 17.54 7.44
N VAL A 147 -2.75 16.28 6.99
CA VAL A 147 -3.85 15.30 7.06
C VAL A 147 -4.25 15.02 8.52
N VAL A 148 -3.32 15.15 9.46
CA VAL A 148 -3.54 14.91 10.90
C VAL A 148 -4.29 16.09 11.52
N LYS A 149 -5.60 15.94 11.69
CA LYS A 149 -6.44 16.97 12.32
C LYS A 149 -6.07 17.16 13.80
N GLY A 150 -5.96 18.41 14.23
CA GLY A 150 -5.67 18.76 15.63
C GLY A 150 -4.20 19.03 15.92
N LEU A 151 -3.30 18.89 14.96
CA LEU A 151 -1.90 19.28 15.02
C LEU A 151 -1.65 20.49 14.11
N ASP A 152 -0.92 21.49 14.59
CA ASP A 152 -0.47 22.59 13.74
C ASP A 152 0.77 22.17 12.94
N VAL A 153 0.70 22.29 11.64
CA VAL A 153 1.77 21.88 10.71
C VAL A 153 2.36 23.08 10.02
N TYR A 154 3.66 23.31 10.21
CA TYR A 154 4.38 24.42 9.62
C TYR A 154 5.39 23.90 8.59
N GLY A 155 5.10 24.14 7.31
CA GLY A 155 6.00 23.85 6.20
C GLY A 155 6.97 25.04 6.02
N ILE A 156 8.27 24.78 6.10
CA ILE A 156 9.29 25.82 6.08
C ILE A 156 10.42 25.42 5.12
N GLY A 157 10.93 26.40 4.36
CA GLY A 157 11.91 26.18 3.31
C GLY A 157 13.38 26.27 3.77
N ASN A 158 13.68 27.01 4.84
CA ASN A 158 15.08 27.23 5.26
C ASN A 158 15.24 27.47 6.75
N LEU A 159 16.49 27.32 7.25
CA LEU A 159 16.84 27.45 8.66
C LEU A 159 16.53 28.85 9.26
N ARG A 160 16.71 29.93 8.49
CA ARG A 160 16.41 31.31 8.98
C ARG A 160 14.91 31.48 9.24
N GLU A 161 14.06 30.93 8.39
CA GLU A 161 12.61 30.99 8.60
C GLU A 161 12.19 30.23 9.84
N VAL A 162 12.77 29.04 10.10
CA VAL A 162 12.53 28.28 11.35
C VAL A 162 12.89 29.12 12.57
N VAL A 163 14.07 29.73 12.57
CA VAL A 163 14.52 30.59 13.68
C VAL A 163 13.60 31.79 13.87
N ASN A 164 13.26 32.51 12.80
CA ASN A 164 12.36 33.66 12.85
C ASN A 164 10.97 33.29 13.39
N PHE A 165 10.44 32.14 12.97
CA PHE A 165 9.17 31.64 13.49
C PHE A 165 9.25 31.29 14.98
N LEU A 166 10.25 30.54 15.41
CA LEU A 166 10.43 30.15 16.82
C LEU A 166 10.67 31.37 17.73
N GLN A 167 11.30 32.42 17.22
CA GLN A 167 11.54 33.66 17.97
C GLN A 167 10.35 34.66 17.91
N GLY A 168 9.27 34.32 17.20
CA GLY A 168 8.09 35.15 17.05
C GLY A 168 8.28 36.38 16.13
N PHE A 169 9.35 36.41 15.33
CA PHE A 169 9.57 37.48 14.34
C PHE A 169 8.68 37.34 13.11
N THR A 170 8.21 36.09 12.84
CA THR A 170 7.34 35.79 11.72
C THR A 170 6.17 34.93 12.20
N ASN A 171 4.95 35.33 11.81
CA ASN A 171 3.75 34.50 12.02
C ASN A 171 3.51 33.64 10.78
N LEU A 172 3.54 32.35 10.96
CA LEU A 172 3.20 31.37 9.90
C LEU A 172 1.79 30.85 10.10
N THR A 173 1.05 30.70 9.02
CA THR A 173 -0.25 30.02 9.03
C THR A 173 -0.03 28.51 8.93
N PRO A 174 -0.62 27.71 9.81
CA PRO A 174 -0.53 26.25 9.70
C PRO A 174 -1.11 25.75 8.37
N ALA A 175 -0.44 24.81 7.75
CA ALA A 175 -0.95 24.12 6.56
C ALA A 175 -2.24 23.38 6.90
N ARG A 176 -3.22 23.49 6.02
CA ARG A 176 -4.53 22.82 6.13
C ARG A 176 -4.84 22.08 4.83
N ILE A 177 -5.52 20.95 4.92
CA ILE A 177 -5.98 20.19 3.77
C ILE A 177 -7.49 19.96 3.87
N ASN A 178 -8.19 20.13 2.76
CA ASN A 178 -9.60 19.76 2.65
C ASN A 178 -9.69 18.29 2.16
N LEU A 179 -9.98 17.38 3.07
CA LEU A 179 -10.05 15.96 2.78
C LEU A 179 -11.19 15.62 1.81
N ASP A 180 -12.36 16.29 1.94
CA ASP A 180 -13.54 16.00 1.12
C ASP A 180 -13.28 16.35 -0.35
N GLU A 181 -12.63 17.50 -0.62
CA GLU A 181 -12.18 17.87 -1.96
C GLU A 181 -11.18 16.86 -2.52
N THR A 182 -10.17 16.47 -1.71
CA THR A 182 -9.14 15.51 -2.11
C THR A 182 -9.73 14.16 -2.50
N PHE A 183 -10.72 13.64 -1.75
CA PHE A 183 -11.44 12.40 -2.11
C PHE A 183 -12.31 12.57 -3.36
N THR A 184 -12.93 13.72 -3.55
CA THR A 184 -13.81 13.99 -4.70
C THR A 184 -13.00 14.08 -6.00
N GLU A 185 -11.87 14.77 -5.98
CA GLU A 185 -10.97 14.89 -7.14
C GLU A 185 -10.41 13.53 -7.57
N ALA A 186 -9.99 12.71 -6.60
CA ALA A 186 -9.45 11.39 -6.85
C ALA A 186 -10.42 10.44 -7.58
N GLN A 187 -11.72 10.57 -7.35
CA GLN A 187 -12.73 9.74 -8.01
C GLN A 187 -12.94 10.10 -9.49
N ARG A 188 -12.41 11.22 -9.97
CA ARG A 188 -12.51 11.69 -11.35
C ARG A 188 -11.27 11.37 -12.19
N SER A 189 -10.17 10.97 -11.56
CA SER A 189 -8.85 10.83 -12.20
C SER A 189 -8.41 9.36 -12.23
N PHE A 190 -8.92 8.57 -13.18
CA PHE A 190 -8.44 7.22 -13.43
C PHE A 190 -7.80 7.11 -14.82
N ASP A 191 -6.71 6.36 -14.93
CA ASP A 191 -6.03 6.05 -16.19
C ASP A 191 -6.78 4.97 -16.98
N GLY A 192 -7.89 5.35 -17.64
CA GLY A 192 -8.69 4.48 -18.47
C GLY A 192 -10.01 4.03 -17.84
N ASP A 193 -10.95 3.69 -18.70
CA ASP A 193 -12.32 3.32 -18.36
C ASP A 193 -12.66 1.93 -18.92
N PHE A 194 -13.60 1.20 -18.28
CA PHE A 194 -14.09 -0.09 -18.77
C PHE A 194 -14.86 0.02 -20.11
N CYS A 195 -15.37 1.20 -20.45
CA CYS A 195 -15.97 1.45 -21.77
C CYS A 195 -14.97 1.37 -22.93
N ASP A 196 -13.66 1.52 -22.67
CA ASP A 196 -12.60 1.33 -23.67
C ASP A 196 -12.41 -0.16 -24.05
N VAL A 197 -12.87 -1.09 -23.19
CA VAL A 197 -12.75 -2.52 -23.40
C VAL A 197 -13.92 -2.99 -24.24
N LYS A 198 -13.67 -3.37 -25.50
CA LYS A 198 -14.70 -3.88 -26.39
C LYS A 198 -15.04 -5.34 -26.08
N GLY A 199 -16.34 -5.66 -26.05
CA GLY A 199 -16.82 -7.01 -25.77
C GLY A 199 -16.43 -7.52 -24.37
N GLN A 200 -16.09 -8.81 -24.28
CA GLN A 200 -15.62 -9.50 -23.05
C GLN A 200 -16.56 -9.37 -21.85
N ALA A 201 -17.88 -9.36 -22.05
CA ALA A 201 -18.88 -9.16 -21.01
C ALA A 201 -18.72 -10.12 -19.80
N GLN A 202 -18.35 -11.40 -20.05
CA GLN A 202 -18.13 -12.38 -18.99
C GLN A 202 -16.90 -12.03 -18.12
N VAL A 203 -15.83 -11.52 -18.75
CA VAL A 203 -14.62 -11.10 -18.03
C VAL A 203 -14.90 -9.84 -17.21
N LYS A 204 -15.61 -8.86 -17.79
CA LYS A 204 -16.05 -7.65 -17.08
C LYS A 204 -16.90 -8.02 -15.86
N ARG A 205 -17.86 -8.95 -16.01
CA ARG A 205 -18.71 -9.44 -14.90
C ARG A 205 -17.88 -10.12 -13.82
N ALA A 206 -16.93 -10.96 -14.17
CA ALA A 206 -16.05 -11.62 -13.21
C ALA A 206 -15.18 -10.60 -12.44
N LEU A 207 -14.68 -9.55 -13.11
CA LEU A 207 -13.92 -8.48 -12.48
C LEU A 207 -14.79 -7.59 -11.58
N GLU A 208 -16.06 -7.35 -11.96
CA GLU A 208 -17.05 -6.71 -11.09
C GLU A 208 -17.27 -7.50 -9.79
N VAL A 209 -17.48 -8.82 -9.89
CA VAL A 209 -17.63 -9.72 -8.73
C VAL A 209 -16.35 -9.66 -7.87
N ALA A 210 -15.19 -9.71 -8.49
CA ALA A 210 -13.91 -9.64 -7.79
C ALA A 210 -13.74 -8.32 -7.03
N ALA A 211 -14.06 -7.17 -7.65
CA ALA A 211 -14.00 -5.86 -7.02
C ALA A 211 -15.00 -5.73 -5.85
N ALA A 212 -16.22 -6.27 -6.02
CA ALA A 212 -17.26 -6.23 -5.00
C ALA A 212 -16.90 -7.05 -3.76
N GLY A 213 -16.35 -8.26 -3.94
CA GLY A 213 -16.00 -9.16 -2.84
C GLY A 213 -14.57 -9.02 -2.31
N GLY A 214 -13.67 -8.35 -3.04
CA GLY A 214 -12.24 -8.32 -2.74
C GLY A 214 -11.54 -9.64 -3.06
N HIS A 215 -12.04 -10.34 -4.10
CA HIS A 215 -11.55 -11.68 -4.48
C HIS A 215 -10.29 -11.63 -5.33
N ASN A 216 -9.38 -12.56 -5.09
CA ASN A 216 -8.19 -12.75 -5.92
C ASN A 216 -8.55 -13.35 -7.28
N VAL A 217 -7.89 -12.90 -8.34
CA VAL A 217 -8.20 -13.25 -9.72
C VAL A 217 -6.99 -13.77 -10.46
N LEU A 218 -7.17 -14.85 -11.24
CA LEU A 218 -6.23 -15.29 -12.25
C LEU A 218 -6.88 -15.22 -13.63
N MET A 219 -6.29 -14.42 -14.52
CA MET A 219 -6.69 -14.28 -15.91
C MET A 219 -5.81 -15.15 -16.80
N ILE A 220 -6.42 -16.02 -17.60
CA ILE A 220 -5.71 -16.93 -18.49
C ILE A 220 -6.17 -16.66 -19.92
N GLY A 221 -5.24 -16.48 -20.83
CA GLY A 221 -5.59 -16.25 -22.23
C GLY A 221 -4.36 -16.02 -23.11
N PRO A 222 -4.52 -16.07 -24.43
CA PRO A 222 -3.42 -15.90 -25.36
C PRO A 222 -2.81 -14.50 -25.28
N PRO A 223 -1.60 -14.31 -25.82
CA PRO A 223 -1.01 -12.98 -25.98
C PRO A 223 -1.96 -12.05 -26.75
N GLY A 224 -2.04 -10.78 -26.35
CA GLY A 224 -2.90 -9.79 -27.00
C GLY A 224 -4.40 -9.88 -26.67
N SER A 225 -4.84 -10.75 -25.75
CA SER A 225 -6.26 -10.86 -25.35
C SER A 225 -6.74 -9.73 -24.42
N GLY A 226 -5.88 -8.78 -24.03
CA GLY A 226 -6.28 -7.61 -23.23
C GLY A 226 -6.18 -7.79 -21.70
N LYS A 227 -5.54 -8.85 -21.19
CA LYS A 227 -5.42 -9.14 -19.74
C LYS A 227 -4.85 -7.96 -18.94
N THR A 228 -3.71 -7.43 -19.36
CA THR A 228 -3.04 -6.30 -18.72
C THR A 228 -3.88 -5.02 -18.79
N MET A 229 -4.57 -4.81 -19.92
CA MET A 229 -5.49 -3.69 -20.12
C MET A 229 -6.67 -3.72 -19.13
N LEU A 230 -7.27 -4.89 -18.95
CA LEU A 230 -8.35 -5.13 -17.99
C LEU A 230 -7.89 -4.91 -16.53
N ALA A 231 -6.71 -5.47 -16.19
CA ALA A 231 -6.15 -5.32 -14.84
C ALA A 231 -5.89 -3.86 -14.48
N ARG A 232 -5.35 -3.05 -15.40
CA ARG A 232 -5.07 -1.63 -15.17
C ARG A 232 -6.32 -0.78 -14.93
N ARG A 233 -7.49 -1.24 -15.43
CA ARG A 233 -8.77 -0.54 -15.23
C ARG A 233 -9.46 -0.90 -13.92
N MET A 234 -9.01 -1.95 -13.22
CA MET A 234 -9.64 -2.38 -11.97
C MET A 234 -9.76 -1.28 -10.89
N PRO A 235 -8.77 -0.40 -10.67
CA PRO A 235 -8.94 0.69 -9.70
C PRO A 235 -10.16 1.56 -9.95
N SER A 236 -10.59 1.74 -11.22
CA SER A 236 -11.74 2.58 -11.59
C SER A 236 -13.09 2.03 -11.15
N ILE A 237 -13.20 0.71 -10.93
CA ILE A 237 -14.44 0.06 -10.47
C ILE A 237 -14.41 -0.36 -8.99
N MET A 238 -13.24 -0.28 -8.33
CA MET A 238 -13.14 -0.60 -6.90
C MET A 238 -13.88 0.43 -6.04
N PRO A 239 -14.35 0.03 -4.84
CA PRO A 239 -14.89 0.98 -3.87
C PRO A 239 -13.83 2.02 -3.49
N PRO A 240 -14.18 3.29 -3.27
CA PRO A 240 -13.24 4.30 -2.79
C PRO A 240 -12.64 3.88 -1.45
N LEU A 241 -11.44 4.38 -1.15
CA LEU A 241 -10.84 4.20 0.17
C LEU A 241 -11.68 4.92 1.23
N THR A 242 -11.84 4.31 2.40
CA THR A 242 -12.26 5.03 3.60
C THR A 242 -11.12 5.91 4.09
N LEU A 243 -11.40 6.90 4.95
CA LEU A 243 -10.34 7.73 5.53
C LEU A 243 -9.31 6.89 6.29
N GLN A 244 -9.75 5.88 7.02
CA GLN A 244 -8.85 4.97 7.74
C GLN A 244 -7.97 4.17 6.78
N GLU A 245 -8.54 3.55 5.75
CA GLU A 245 -7.77 2.84 4.72
C GLU A 245 -6.76 3.78 4.03
N ALA A 246 -7.17 5.01 3.72
CA ALA A 246 -6.31 6.01 3.11
C ALA A 246 -5.12 6.40 4.01
N LEU A 247 -5.36 6.61 5.31
CA LEU A 247 -4.31 6.89 6.29
C LEU A 247 -3.33 5.72 6.45
N GLU A 248 -3.83 4.49 6.59
CA GLU A 248 -2.98 3.28 6.67
C GLU A 248 -2.12 3.12 5.43
N THR A 249 -2.71 3.28 4.25
CA THR A 249 -2.00 3.16 2.97
C THR A 249 -0.95 4.27 2.82
N THR A 250 -1.31 5.51 3.15
CA THR A 250 -0.39 6.65 3.08
C THR A 250 0.79 6.48 4.03
N ARG A 251 0.58 5.96 5.25
CA ARG A 251 1.68 5.68 6.20
C ARG A 251 2.73 4.75 5.60
N ILE A 252 2.31 3.69 4.92
CA ILE A 252 3.24 2.73 4.28
C ILE A 252 4.03 3.42 3.18
N HIS A 253 3.36 4.20 2.32
CA HIS A 253 4.01 4.92 1.22
C HIS A 253 4.92 6.06 1.72
N SER A 254 4.54 6.74 2.78
CA SER A 254 5.31 7.77 3.46
C SER A 254 6.66 7.23 3.97
N VAL A 255 6.61 6.12 4.73
CA VAL A 255 7.83 5.44 5.24
C VAL A 255 8.71 4.92 4.11
N ALA A 256 8.11 4.40 3.04
CA ALA A 256 8.84 3.96 1.85
C ALA A 256 9.47 5.10 1.03
N GLY A 257 9.12 6.37 1.31
CA GLY A 257 9.50 7.51 0.50
C GLY A 257 8.91 7.46 -0.91
N LYS A 258 7.67 6.96 -1.02
CA LYS A 258 6.92 6.79 -2.30
C LYS A 258 5.74 7.74 -2.41
N MET A 259 5.68 8.77 -1.56
CA MET A 259 4.71 9.85 -1.74
C MET A 259 5.11 10.74 -2.91
N GLY A 260 4.12 11.16 -3.71
CA GLY A 260 4.34 12.09 -4.80
C GLY A 260 4.63 13.51 -4.28
N TYR A 261 5.26 14.32 -5.12
CA TYR A 261 5.53 15.73 -4.82
C TYR A 261 4.24 16.45 -4.42
N ARG A 262 4.24 17.06 -3.24
CA ARG A 262 3.08 17.76 -2.63
C ARG A 262 1.81 16.91 -2.48
N GLN A 263 1.92 15.60 -2.50
CA GLN A 263 0.79 14.70 -2.23
C GLN A 263 0.52 14.64 -0.72
N GLY A 264 -0.71 14.93 -0.30
CA GLY A 264 -1.09 14.87 1.12
C GLY A 264 -1.54 13.48 1.55
N LEU A 265 -2.50 12.92 0.84
CA LEU A 265 -3.15 11.65 1.18
C LEU A 265 -3.30 10.80 -0.09
N LEU A 266 -3.09 9.51 0.02
CA LEU A 266 -3.45 8.55 -1.03
C LEU A 266 -4.95 8.29 -0.95
N THR A 267 -5.70 8.76 -1.91
CA THR A 267 -7.16 8.64 -1.98
C THR A 267 -7.63 7.67 -3.05
N VAL A 268 -6.71 7.23 -3.93
CA VAL A 268 -6.92 6.16 -4.92
C VAL A 268 -6.23 4.88 -4.42
N ARG A 269 -6.89 3.74 -4.61
CA ARG A 269 -6.31 2.43 -4.26
C ARG A 269 -5.03 2.20 -5.05
N PRO A 270 -3.91 1.86 -4.41
CA PRO A 270 -2.66 1.59 -5.10
C PRO A 270 -2.80 0.45 -6.12
N PHE A 271 -2.18 0.62 -7.28
CA PHE A 271 -2.01 -0.43 -8.28
C PHE A 271 -0.51 -0.69 -8.46
N ARG A 272 -0.04 -1.83 -7.94
CA ARG A 272 1.37 -2.20 -7.98
C ARG A 272 1.57 -3.31 -9.01
N THR A 273 2.54 -3.13 -9.90
CA THR A 273 2.85 -4.09 -10.96
C THR A 273 4.36 -4.35 -10.99
N PRO A 274 4.88 -5.16 -10.06
CA PRO A 274 6.28 -5.54 -10.08
C PRO A 274 6.58 -6.40 -11.31
N HIS A 275 7.75 -6.18 -11.91
CA HIS A 275 8.22 -7.01 -13.01
C HIS A 275 8.53 -8.43 -12.52
N HIS A 276 8.38 -9.47 -13.36
CA HIS A 276 8.64 -10.86 -12.96
C HIS A 276 10.10 -11.12 -12.51
N LEU A 277 11.06 -10.28 -12.90
CA LEU A 277 12.45 -10.31 -12.43
C LEU A 277 12.65 -9.67 -11.04
N THR A 278 11.59 -9.13 -10.43
CA THR A 278 11.68 -8.51 -9.10
C THR A 278 12.15 -9.54 -8.06
N SER A 279 13.18 -9.17 -7.29
CA SER A 279 13.71 -10.05 -6.25
C SER A 279 12.68 -10.27 -5.12
N GLN A 280 12.79 -11.41 -4.41
CA GLN A 280 11.94 -11.69 -3.26
C GLN A 280 12.00 -10.57 -2.20
N VAL A 281 13.19 -9.99 -1.97
CA VAL A 281 13.35 -8.88 -1.01
C VAL A 281 12.61 -7.62 -1.46
N ALA A 282 12.64 -7.29 -2.74
CA ALA A 282 11.90 -6.13 -3.26
C ALA A 282 10.37 -6.37 -3.21
N LEU A 283 9.94 -7.63 -3.37
CA LEU A 283 8.53 -7.99 -3.31
C LEU A 283 7.98 -7.95 -1.87
N VAL A 284 8.68 -8.62 -0.93
CA VAL A 284 8.24 -8.77 0.47
C VAL A 284 8.64 -7.58 1.33
N GLY A 285 9.75 -6.97 1.01
CA GLY A 285 10.42 -5.98 1.85
C GLY A 285 11.63 -6.57 2.56
N GLY A 286 12.46 -5.73 3.12
CA GLY A 286 13.69 -6.14 3.81
C GLY A 286 14.79 -5.11 3.65
N GLY A 287 16.04 -5.60 3.66
CA GLY A 287 17.25 -4.77 3.69
C GLY A 287 17.89 -4.74 5.07
N ALA A 288 19.00 -4.02 5.21
CA ALA A 288 19.65 -3.78 6.49
C ALA A 288 18.71 -3.00 7.44
N ASN A 289 18.01 -2.04 6.88
CA ASN A 289 16.89 -1.33 7.49
C ASN A 289 15.62 -1.84 6.81
N PRO A 290 14.75 -2.58 7.53
CA PRO A 290 13.55 -3.13 6.93
C PRO A 290 12.68 -2.04 6.28
N GLN A 291 12.51 -2.13 4.97
CA GLN A 291 11.62 -1.27 4.20
C GLN A 291 10.43 -2.09 3.67
N PRO A 292 9.24 -1.50 3.54
CA PRO A 292 8.10 -2.19 2.95
C PRO A 292 8.36 -2.51 1.48
N GLY A 293 8.01 -3.74 1.05
CA GLY A 293 8.10 -4.18 -0.35
C GLY A 293 6.84 -3.89 -1.15
N GLU A 294 6.82 -4.33 -2.42
CA GLU A 294 5.70 -4.11 -3.35
C GLU A 294 4.36 -4.66 -2.83
N ILE A 295 4.40 -5.77 -2.07
CA ILE A 295 3.21 -6.35 -1.44
C ILE A 295 2.60 -5.39 -0.42
N SER A 296 3.42 -4.77 0.43
CA SER A 296 2.95 -3.77 1.41
C SER A 296 2.55 -2.45 0.76
N LEU A 297 3.23 -2.05 -0.32
CA LEU A 297 2.85 -0.89 -1.13
C LEU A 297 1.51 -1.09 -1.87
N ALA A 298 1.07 -2.34 -2.07
CA ALA A 298 -0.24 -2.68 -2.61
C ALA A 298 -1.35 -2.72 -1.55
N HIS A 299 -1.05 -2.41 -0.29
CA HIS A 299 -2.02 -2.43 0.81
C HIS A 299 -3.28 -1.61 0.49
N ASN A 300 -4.46 -2.17 0.78
CA ASN A 300 -5.78 -1.63 0.42
C ASN A 300 -5.99 -1.37 -1.08
N GLY A 301 -5.17 -1.99 -1.93
CA GLY A 301 -5.18 -1.83 -3.37
C GLY A 301 -5.00 -3.15 -4.11
N ILE A 302 -4.32 -3.10 -5.23
CA ILE A 302 -4.13 -4.21 -6.16
C ILE A 302 -2.64 -4.51 -6.32
N LEU A 303 -2.29 -5.78 -6.18
CA LEU A 303 -1.02 -6.33 -6.63
C LEU A 303 -1.27 -7.08 -7.95
N PHE A 304 -0.78 -6.54 -9.06
CA PHE A 304 -0.90 -7.15 -10.37
C PHE A 304 0.40 -7.86 -10.75
N LEU A 305 0.32 -9.18 -10.97
CA LEU A 305 1.43 -10.00 -11.42
C LEU A 305 1.16 -10.46 -12.85
N ASP A 306 1.79 -9.79 -13.80
CA ASP A 306 1.72 -10.20 -15.21
C ASP A 306 2.70 -11.35 -15.45
N GLU A 307 2.34 -12.28 -16.35
CA GLU A 307 3.15 -13.46 -16.65
C GLU A 307 3.50 -14.28 -15.39
N LEU A 308 2.49 -14.61 -14.58
CA LEU A 308 2.66 -15.26 -13.27
C LEU A 308 3.66 -16.43 -13.25
N PRO A 309 3.71 -17.37 -14.25
CA PRO A 309 4.67 -18.47 -14.25
C PRO A 309 6.13 -18.06 -14.47
N GLU A 310 6.39 -16.81 -14.89
CA GLU A 310 7.76 -16.32 -15.11
C GLU A 310 8.42 -15.79 -13.81
N PHE A 311 7.62 -15.56 -12.74
CA PHE A 311 8.17 -15.21 -11.44
C PHE A 311 8.92 -16.40 -10.84
N SER A 312 10.02 -16.12 -10.13
CA SER A 312 10.72 -17.18 -9.41
C SER A 312 9.80 -17.89 -8.40
N ARG A 313 9.98 -19.20 -8.23
CA ARG A 313 9.17 -19.99 -7.29
C ARG A 313 9.20 -19.43 -5.87
N ASN A 314 10.37 -18.95 -5.42
CA ASN A 314 10.53 -18.34 -4.09
C ASN A 314 9.71 -17.04 -3.95
N ALA A 315 9.64 -16.23 -4.99
CA ALA A 315 8.81 -15.02 -5.01
C ALA A 315 7.32 -15.38 -4.89
N LEU A 316 6.84 -16.37 -5.66
CA LEU A 316 5.45 -16.83 -5.59
C LEU A 316 5.09 -17.44 -4.22
N GLU A 317 5.95 -18.29 -3.67
CA GLU A 317 5.72 -18.88 -2.35
C GLU A 317 5.69 -17.84 -1.23
N SER A 318 6.43 -16.72 -1.37
CA SER A 318 6.42 -15.63 -0.39
C SER A 318 5.10 -14.86 -0.32
N LEU A 319 4.23 -14.97 -1.33
CA LEU A 319 2.89 -14.36 -1.35
C LEU A 319 1.88 -15.12 -0.48
N ARG A 320 2.13 -16.40 -0.17
CA ARG A 320 1.13 -17.28 0.48
C ARG A 320 0.72 -16.74 1.86
N GLN A 321 1.70 -16.38 2.69
CA GLN A 321 1.42 -15.85 4.03
C GLN A 321 0.69 -14.51 3.99
N PRO A 322 1.14 -13.48 3.23
CA PRO A 322 0.43 -12.21 3.17
C PRO A 322 -1.01 -12.30 2.61
N MET A 323 -1.26 -13.24 1.69
CA MET A 323 -2.62 -13.46 1.18
C MET A 323 -3.59 -13.96 2.26
N GLU A 324 -3.11 -14.70 3.27
CA GLU A 324 -3.92 -15.22 4.38
C GLU A 324 -3.93 -14.27 5.58
N GLU A 325 -2.76 -13.87 6.05
CA GLU A 325 -2.60 -13.09 7.28
C GLU A 325 -2.78 -11.58 7.11
N LYS A 326 -2.85 -11.10 5.85
CA LYS A 326 -2.97 -9.67 5.51
C LYS A 326 -1.86 -8.79 6.08
N GLN A 327 -0.73 -9.40 6.43
CA GLN A 327 0.46 -8.73 6.93
C GLN A 327 1.73 -9.46 6.50
N ILE A 328 2.83 -8.73 6.51
CA ILE A 328 4.18 -9.25 6.31
C ILE A 328 4.98 -9.00 7.58
N VAL A 329 5.70 -10.02 8.03
CA VAL A 329 6.66 -9.91 9.13
C VAL A 329 8.07 -10.01 8.55
N VAL A 330 8.82 -8.92 8.59
CA VAL A 330 10.24 -8.88 8.22
C VAL A 330 11.06 -8.99 9.48
N SER A 331 11.63 -10.15 9.74
CA SER A 331 12.48 -10.40 10.89
C SER A 331 13.95 -10.40 10.49
N ARG A 332 14.78 -9.66 11.24
CA ARG A 332 16.23 -9.60 11.14
C ARG A 332 16.83 -9.70 12.54
N ALA A 333 18.12 -10.00 12.65
CA ALA A 333 18.79 -10.24 13.94
C ALA A 333 18.57 -9.14 15.00
N LYS A 334 18.33 -7.89 14.57
CA LYS A 334 18.16 -6.74 15.47
C LYS A 334 16.75 -6.11 15.43
N TYR A 335 15.91 -6.46 14.44
CA TYR A 335 14.63 -5.81 14.22
C TYR A 335 13.58 -6.78 13.71
N THR A 336 12.36 -6.65 14.19
CA THR A 336 11.18 -7.26 13.60
C THR A 336 10.19 -6.15 13.25
N ALA A 337 9.94 -5.96 11.97
CA ALA A 337 8.94 -5.00 11.47
C ALA A 337 7.73 -5.75 10.92
N ARG A 338 6.54 -5.23 11.23
CA ARG A 338 5.26 -5.73 10.68
C ARG A 338 4.71 -4.70 9.73
N TYR A 339 4.39 -5.12 8.52
CA TYR A 339 3.80 -4.28 7.50
C TYR A 339 2.43 -4.81 7.12
N PRO A 340 1.37 -3.99 7.12
CA PRO A 340 0.07 -4.37 6.58
C PRO A 340 0.21 -4.75 5.10
N ALA A 341 -0.56 -5.77 4.69
CA ALA A 341 -0.52 -6.33 3.33
C ALA A 341 -1.91 -6.84 2.88
N ASN A 342 -2.96 -6.06 3.15
CA ASN A 342 -4.30 -6.37 2.70
C ASN A 342 -4.46 -5.90 1.24
N PHE A 343 -4.07 -6.72 0.29
CA PHE A 343 -4.17 -6.45 -1.14
C PHE A 343 -5.10 -7.45 -1.82
N MET A 344 -5.64 -7.06 -2.97
CA MET A 344 -6.29 -7.93 -3.94
C MET A 344 -5.25 -8.37 -4.96
N LEU A 345 -5.01 -9.69 -5.07
CA LEU A 345 -4.14 -10.22 -6.11
C LEU A 345 -4.90 -10.32 -7.42
N ILE A 346 -4.35 -9.71 -8.45
CA ILE A 346 -4.72 -9.98 -9.85
C ILE A 346 -3.48 -10.54 -10.53
N ALA A 347 -3.62 -11.72 -11.10
CA ALA A 347 -2.54 -12.35 -11.85
C ALA A 347 -2.97 -12.60 -13.29
N SER A 348 -2.02 -12.57 -14.22
CA SER A 348 -2.25 -12.98 -15.58
C SER A 348 -1.25 -14.05 -16.02
N MET A 349 -1.68 -14.93 -16.91
CA MET A 349 -0.80 -15.90 -17.53
C MET A 349 -1.28 -16.29 -18.93
N ASN A 350 -0.37 -16.84 -19.72
CA ASN A 350 -0.74 -17.55 -20.95
C ASN A 350 -1.12 -18.99 -20.62
N PRO A 351 -1.91 -19.68 -21.46
CA PRO A 351 -2.31 -21.07 -21.22
C PRO A 351 -1.16 -22.08 -21.39
N CYS A 352 -0.08 -21.69 -22.04
CA CYS A 352 1.13 -22.48 -22.26
C CYS A 352 2.30 -21.56 -22.65
N PRO A 353 3.55 -22.06 -22.78
CA PRO A 353 4.70 -21.25 -23.21
C PRO A 353 4.52 -20.54 -24.56
N CYS A 354 3.90 -21.18 -25.56
CA CYS A 354 3.62 -20.51 -26.85
C CYS A 354 2.36 -19.61 -26.82
N GLY A 355 1.51 -19.74 -25.78
CA GLY A 355 0.31 -18.95 -25.60
C GLY A 355 -0.96 -19.43 -26.32
N TYR A 356 -0.90 -20.55 -27.04
CA TYR A 356 -2.01 -20.98 -27.94
C TYR A 356 -2.65 -22.33 -27.55
N TYR A 357 -2.40 -22.86 -26.37
CA TYR A 357 -3.06 -24.08 -25.90
C TYR A 357 -4.58 -23.84 -25.81
N ASN A 358 -5.37 -24.73 -26.41
CA ASN A 358 -6.82 -24.62 -26.58
C ASN A 358 -7.30 -23.35 -27.32
N HIS A 359 -6.46 -22.76 -28.17
CA HIS A 359 -6.87 -21.60 -28.95
C HIS A 359 -7.78 -22.02 -30.12
N PRO A 360 -8.90 -21.31 -30.39
CA PRO A 360 -9.89 -21.73 -31.38
C PRO A 360 -9.41 -21.74 -32.84
N THR A 361 -8.38 -20.93 -33.18
CA THR A 361 -7.91 -20.73 -34.57
C THR A 361 -6.41 -20.92 -34.77
N ARG A 362 -5.63 -21.11 -33.71
CA ARG A 362 -4.16 -21.31 -33.79
C ARG A 362 -3.77 -22.59 -33.07
N GLU A 363 -2.93 -23.41 -33.69
CA GLU A 363 -2.44 -24.64 -33.08
C GLU A 363 -1.33 -24.35 -32.07
N CYS A 364 -1.37 -25.07 -30.95
CA CYS A 364 -0.33 -25.05 -29.95
C CYS A 364 0.85 -25.90 -30.40
N VAL A 365 2.05 -25.31 -30.43
CA VAL A 365 3.30 -25.98 -30.82
C VAL A 365 4.07 -26.58 -29.64
N CYS A 366 3.54 -26.48 -28.43
CA CYS A 366 4.16 -27.00 -27.22
C CYS A 366 3.97 -28.52 -27.11
N SER A 367 5.02 -29.23 -26.66
CA SER A 367 4.85 -30.64 -26.28
C SER A 367 3.97 -30.76 -25.03
N PRO A 368 3.18 -31.84 -24.87
CA PRO A 368 2.32 -32.02 -23.68
C PRO A 368 3.08 -31.89 -22.36
N GLY A 369 4.29 -32.42 -22.25
CA GLY A 369 5.12 -32.31 -21.07
C GLY A 369 5.61 -30.90 -20.78
N SER A 370 5.72 -30.00 -21.78
CA SER A 370 6.12 -28.61 -21.58
C SER A 370 4.94 -27.75 -21.04
N VAL A 371 3.73 -28.05 -21.48
CA VAL A 371 2.51 -27.41 -20.94
C VAL A 371 2.34 -27.75 -19.45
N GLY A 372 2.42 -29.03 -19.10
CA GLY A 372 2.34 -29.47 -17.71
C GLY A 372 3.43 -28.86 -16.83
N LYS A 373 4.68 -28.79 -17.28
CA LYS A 373 5.78 -28.13 -16.55
C LYS A 373 5.50 -26.63 -16.31
N TYR A 374 4.98 -25.94 -17.31
CA TYR A 374 4.66 -24.52 -17.25
C TYR A 374 3.55 -24.26 -16.22
N LEU A 375 2.46 -25.03 -16.25
CA LEU A 375 1.35 -24.91 -15.30
C LEU A 375 1.77 -25.26 -13.87
N ASN A 376 2.58 -26.33 -13.71
CA ASN A 376 3.09 -26.78 -12.41
C ASN A 376 4.16 -25.84 -11.79
N HIS A 377 4.58 -24.79 -12.51
CA HIS A 377 5.41 -23.75 -11.91
C HIS A 377 4.67 -23.00 -10.80
N ILE A 378 3.35 -22.86 -10.96
CA ILE A 378 2.47 -22.33 -9.91
C ILE A 378 2.04 -23.48 -9.02
N SER A 379 2.37 -23.41 -7.73
CA SER A 379 2.01 -24.49 -6.80
C SER A 379 0.50 -24.58 -6.59
N GLY A 380 -0.03 -25.80 -6.41
CA GLY A 380 -1.44 -26.03 -6.08
C GLY A 380 -1.92 -25.16 -4.89
N PRO A 381 -1.17 -25.12 -3.77
CA PRO A 381 -1.50 -24.23 -2.65
C PRO A 381 -1.58 -22.73 -3.00
N MET A 382 -0.87 -22.24 -4.02
CA MET A 382 -1.01 -20.87 -4.50
C MET A 382 -2.30 -20.68 -5.30
N LEU A 383 -2.62 -21.61 -6.20
CA LEU A 383 -3.87 -21.62 -6.97
C LEU A 383 -5.10 -21.72 -6.05
N ASP A 384 -5.03 -22.53 -5.01
CA ASP A 384 -6.08 -22.64 -3.99
C ASP A 384 -6.42 -21.28 -3.31
N ARG A 385 -5.52 -20.29 -3.33
CA ARG A 385 -5.73 -18.96 -2.73
C ARG A 385 -6.29 -17.92 -3.70
N ILE A 386 -6.43 -18.30 -4.96
CA ILE A 386 -7.06 -17.47 -5.99
C ILE A 386 -8.52 -17.88 -6.10
N ASP A 387 -9.43 -16.93 -5.96
CA ASP A 387 -10.87 -17.20 -5.86
C ASP A 387 -11.51 -17.38 -7.24
N LEU A 388 -11.11 -16.56 -8.23
CA LEU A 388 -11.65 -16.57 -9.59
C LEU A 388 -10.57 -16.92 -10.61
N HIS A 389 -10.84 -17.91 -11.45
CA HIS A 389 -10.06 -18.24 -12.64
C HIS A 389 -10.86 -17.86 -13.88
N ILE A 390 -10.36 -16.93 -14.67
CA ILE A 390 -11.08 -16.31 -15.78
C ILE A 390 -10.35 -16.59 -17.09
N GLU A 391 -11.02 -17.22 -18.04
CA GLU A 391 -10.53 -17.34 -19.40
C GLU A 391 -10.80 -16.06 -20.19
N VAL A 392 -9.73 -15.46 -20.69
CA VAL A 392 -9.78 -14.23 -21.49
C VAL A 392 -9.54 -14.59 -22.96
N THR A 393 -10.60 -14.66 -23.73
CA THR A 393 -10.54 -14.97 -25.17
C THR A 393 -10.24 -13.73 -25.99
N PRO A 394 -9.59 -13.85 -27.17
CA PRO A 394 -9.42 -12.75 -28.10
C PRO A 394 -10.78 -12.17 -28.51
N VAL A 395 -10.87 -10.85 -28.62
CA VAL A 395 -12.09 -10.17 -29.06
C VAL A 395 -12.27 -10.41 -30.56
N PRO A 396 -13.43 -10.90 -31.02
CA PRO A 396 -13.72 -11.03 -32.44
C PRO A 396 -13.64 -9.68 -33.18
N PHE A 397 -13.17 -9.68 -34.43
CA PHE A 397 -13.04 -8.44 -35.21
C PHE A 397 -14.37 -7.68 -35.34
N ALA A 398 -15.50 -8.40 -35.44
CA ALA A 398 -16.82 -7.81 -35.48
C ALA A 398 -17.11 -6.95 -34.23
N ASP A 399 -16.71 -7.42 -33.03
CA ASP A 399 -16.92 -6.68 -31.76
C ASP A 399 -15.99 -5.45 -31.65
N LEU A 400 -14.79 -5.50 -32.25
CA LEU A 400 -13.86 -4.36 -32.29
C LEU A 400 -14.41 -3.21 -33.16
N THR A 401 -15.15 -3.52 -34.23
CA THR A 401 -15.69 -2.54 -35.19
C THR A 401 -17.08 -2.02 -34.81
N HIS A 402 -17.77 -2.67 -33.90
CA HIS A 402 -19.07 -2.20 -33.46
C HIS A 402 -18.97 -0.92 -32.59
N ASN A 403 -19.73 0.11 -33.00
CA ASN A 403 -19.88 1.36 -32.26
C ASN A 403 -20.96 1.30 -31.16
N ARG A 404 -21.18 0.13 -30.54
CA ARG A 404 -22.09 0.07 -29.38
C ARG A 404 -21.40 0.68 -28.19
N PRO A 405 -22.08 1.56 -27.41
CA PRO A 405 -21.52 2.05 -26.16
C PRO A 405 -21.37 0.90 -25.19
N GLU A 406 -20.15 0.71 -24.72
CA GLU A 406 -19.82 -0.23 -23.64
C GLU A 406 -20.15 0.41 -22.28
N GLU A 407 -20.37 -0.39 -21.27
CA GLU A 407 -20.67 0.08 -19.94
C GLU A 407 -19.45 0.78 -19.31
N ASP A 408 -19.66 1.96 -18.74
CA ASP A 408 -18.63 2.77 -18.12
C ASP A 408 -18.25 2.28 -16.70
N SER A 409 -17.04 2.60 -16.29
CA SER A 409 -16.53 2.26 -14.96
C SER A 409 -17.37 2.84 -13.83
N ALA A 410 -17.97 4.01 -14.02
CA ALA A 410 -18.79 4.67 -12.99
C ALA A 410 -20.06 3.88 -12.69
N THR A 411 -20.69 3.30 -13.72
CA THR A 411 -21.89 2.45 -13.59
C THR A 411 -21.57 1.14 -12.88
N ILE A 412 -20.47 0.45 -13.27
CA ILE A 412 -20.00 -0.77 -12.60
C ILE A 412 -19.67 -0.45 -11.14
N ARG A 413 -18.93 0.63 -10.88
CA ARG A 413 -18.56 1.05 -9.53
C ARG A 413 -19.75 1.32 -8.62
N LYS A 414 -20.85 1.88 -9.14
CA LYS A 414 -22.09 2.06 -8.36
C LYS A 414 -22.63 0.74 -7.81
N ARG A 415 -22.67 -0.32 -8.64
CA ARG A 415 -23.09 -1.67 -8.21
C ARG A 415 -22.14 -2.28 -7.19
N VAL A 416 -20.82 -2.17 -7.45
CA VAL A 416 -19.77 -2.64 -6.55
C VAL A 416 -19.84 -1.95 -5.18
N VAL A 417 -20.04 -0.63 -5.15
CA VAL A 417 -20.20 0.14 -3.90
C VAL A 417 -21.47 -0.27 -3.15
N ALA A 418 -22.58 -0.50 -3.87
CA ALA A 418 -23.82 -0.95 -3.25
C ALA A 418 -23.66 -2.33 -2.58
N ALA A 419 -23.02 -3.30 -3.27
CA ALA A 419 -22.73 -4.61 -2.71
C ALA A 419 -21.76 -4.51 -1.51
N ARG A 420 -20.75 -3.63 -1.57
CA ARG A 420 -19.82 -3.40 -0.46
C ARG A 420 -20.50 -2.81 0.77
N LYS A 421 -21.49 -1.93 0.61
CA LYS A 421 -22.29 -1.41 1.73
C LYS A 421 -23.10 -2.52 2.43
N ILE A 422 -23.64 -3.49 1.70
CA ILE A 422 -24.30 -4.66 2.28
C ILE A 422 -23.31 -5.47 3.12
N GLN A 423 -22.09 -5.68 2.62
CA GLN A 423 -21.03 -6.40 3.34
C GLN A 423 -20.59 -5.63 4.59
N GLN A 424 -20.41 -4.32 4.52
CA GLN A 424 -20.06 -3.48 5.67
C GLN A 424 -21.11 -3.56 6.78
N ALA A 425 -22.40 -3.50 6.43
CA ALA A 425 -23.47 -3.68 7.40
C ALA A 425 -23.51 -5.10 8.00
N ARG A 426 -23.20 -6.14 7.20
CA ARG A 426 -23.12 -7.53 7.65
C ARG A 426 -21.99 -7.76 8.64
N PHE A 427 -20.85 -7.10 8.45
CA PHE A 427 -19.62 -7.30 9.23
C PHE A 427 -19.37 -6.18 10.25
N ASP A 428 -20.42 -5.42 10.59
CA ASP A 428 -20.27 -4.33 11.57
C ASP A 428 -19.73 -4.86 12.90
N GLY A 429 -18.72 -4.19 13.45
CA GLY A 429 -18.02 -4.61 14.67
C GLY A 429 -17.08 -5.83 14.51
N MET A 430 -16.90 -6.36 13.29
CA MET A 430 -16.00 -7.50 13.03
C MET A 430 -14.70 -7.05 12.31
N PRO A 431 -13.59 -7.81 12.45
CA PRO A 431 -12.33 -7.52 11.74
C PRO A 431 -12.36 -7.94 10.27
N VAL A 432 -13.54 -8.13 9.68
CA VAL A 432 -13.80 -8.57 8.30
C VAL A 432 -14.48 -7.43 7.54
N HIS A 433 -13.97 -7.08 6.37
CA HIS A 433 -14.47 -5.94 5.60
C HIS A 433 -15.02 -6.32 4.21
N SER A 434 -14.88 -7.59 3.81
CA SER A 434 -15.36 -8.10 2.53
C SER A 434 -15.61 -9.60 2.57
N ASN A 435 -16.41 -10.09 1.63
CA ASN A 435 -16.77 -11.51 1.59
C ASN A 435 -15.55 -12.43 1.39
N ALA A 436 -14.52 -12.01 0.67
CA ALA A 436 -13.30 -12.79 0.50
C ALA A 436 -12.57 -13.06 1.83
N MET A 437 -12.74 -12.18 2.82
CA MET A 437 -12.10 -12.29 4.13
C MET A 437 -12.84 -13.20 5.12
N MET A 438 -14.05 -13.64 4.81
CA MET A 438 -14.83 -14.51 5.71
C MET A 438 -14.04 -15.77 6.09
N GLY A 439 -14.05 -16.11 7.37
CA GLY A 439 -13.59 -17.41 7.87
C GLY A 439 -14.72 -18.43 7.94
N SER A 440 -14.43 -19.65 8.39
CA SER A 440 -15.41 -20.75 8.43
C SER A 440 -16.61 -20.46 9.37
N SER A 441 -16.46 -19.64 10.41
CA SER A 441 -17.56 -19.23 11.27
C SER A 441 -18.54 -18.30 10.55
N GLN A 442 -18.02 -17.29 9.86
CA GLN A 442 -18.83 -16.34 9.09
C GLN A 442 -19.49 -17.02 7.88
N LEU A 443 -18.83 -18.00 7.24
CA LEU A 443 -19.45 -18.77 6.16
C LEU A 443 -20.70 -19.51 6.63
N ARG A 444 -20.64 -20.16 7.81
CA ARG A 444 -21.79 -20.87 8.38
C ARG A 444 -22.93 -19.90 8.75
N GLU A 445 -22.59 -18.73 9.24
CA GLU A 445 -23.56 -17.74 9.70
C GLU A 445 -24.23 -16.98 8.55
N PHE A 446 -23.43 -16.48 7.58
CA PHE A 446 -23.90 -15.55 6.55
C PHE A 446 -24.13 -16.18 5.17
N CYS A 447 -23.79 -17.47 5.01
CA CYS A 447 -23.90 -18.16 3.72
C CYS A 447 -24.68 -19.48 3.80
N PRO A 448 -25.86 -19.54 4.47
CA PRO A 448 -26.67 -20.75 4.46
C PRO A 448 -27.14 -21.07 3.03
N LEU A 449 -27.03 -22.34 2.64
CA LEU A 449 -27.49 -22.84 1.34
C LEU A 449 -28.85 -23.53 1.48
N ASN A 450 -29.73 -23.28 0.53
CA ASN A 450 -30.95 -24.06 0.39
C ASN A 450 -30.62 -25.45 -0.21
N THR A 451 -31.56 -26.38 -0.18
CA THR A 451 -31.40 -27.78 -0.62
C THR A 451 -30.98 -27.87 -2.09
N GLU A 452 -31.51 -27.01 -2.97
CA GLU A 452 -31.18 -27.00 -4.39
C GLU A 452 -29.75 -26.53 -4.65
N SER A 453 -29.34 -25.40 -4.01
CA SER A 453 -27.98 -24.87 -4.08
C SER A 453 -26.95 -25.85 -3.52
N ALA A 454 -27.27 -26.52 -2.41
CA ALA A 454 -26.39 -27.52 -1.81
C ALA A 454 -26.17 -28.72 -2.74
N ARG A 455 -27.23 -29.28 -3.34
CA ARG A 455 -27.12 -30.39 -4.31
C ARG A 455 -26.34 -30.00 -5.56
N LEU A 456 -26.55 -28.78 -6.09
CA LEU A 456 -25.78 -28.28 -7.23
C LEU A 456 -24.29 -28.24 -6.92
N LEU A 457 -23.93 -27.69 -5.74
CA LEU A 457 -22.55 -27.59 -5.30
C LEU A 457 -21.93 -28.97 -5.04
N GLU A 458 -22.64 -29.90 -4.38
CA GLU A 458 -22.23 -31.29 -4.17
C GLU A 458 -21.92 -31.98 -5.50
N THR A 459 -22.83 -31.90 -6.47
CA THR A 459 -22.62 -32.46 -7.82
C THR A 459 -21.39 -31.87 -8.51
N ALA A 460 -21.16 -30.56 -8.37
CA ALA A 460 -19.96 -29.91 -8.93
C ALA A 460 -18.68 -30.36 -8.22
N MET A 461 -18.70 -30.51 -6.89
CA MET A 461 -17.57 -30.99 -6.11
C MET A 461 -17.12 -32.38 -6.56
N GLU A 462 -18.07 -33.30 -6.73
CA GLU A 462 -17.81 -34.64 -7.19
C GLU A 462 -17.30 -34.70 -8.64
N ARG A 463 -18.01 -34.04 -9.57
CA ARG A 463 -17.66 -34.08 -11.01
C ARG A 463 -16.33 -33.40 -11.35
N LEU A 464 -15.99 -32.32 -10.65
CA LEU A 464 -14.79 -31.56 -10.89
C LEU A 464 -13.65 -31.92 -9.91
N ASN A 465 -13.87 -32.86 -9.00
CA ASN A 465 -12.92 -33.29 -7.96
C ASN A 465 -12.35 -32.09 -7.17
N LEU A 466 -13.25 -31.18 -6.71
CA LEU A 466 -12.87 -29.96 -6.03
C LEU A 466 -12.47 -30.21 -4.57
N SER A 467 -11.50 -29.45 -4.08
CA SER A 467 -11.06 -29.51 -2.68
C SER A 467 -12.04 -28.80 -1.73
N ALA A 468 -11.95 -29.11 -0.43
CA ALA A 468 -12.71 -28.39 0.61
C ALA A 468 -12.42 -26.86 0.60
N ARG A 469 -11.22 -26.44 0.21
CA ARG A 469 -10.88 -25.03 0.04
C ARG A 469 -11.62 -24.40 -1.14
N ALA A 470 -11.76 -25.14 -2.24
CA ALA A 470 -12.56 -24.70 -3.39
C ALA A 470 -14.03 -24.50 -3.01
N TYR A 471 -14.59 -25.37 -2.15
CA TYR A 471 -15.92 -25.21 -1.58
C TYR A 471 -16.10 -23.85 -0.89
N ASP A 472 -15.22 -23.52 0.07
CA ASP A 472 -15.28 -22.25 0.78
C ASP A 472 -15.19 -21.04 -0.19
N ARG A 473 -14.32 -21.13 -1.21
CA ARG A 473 -14.15 -20.07 -2.22
C ARG A 473 -15.41 -19.88 -3.07
N ILE A 474 -16.01 -20.95 -3.55
CA ILE A 474 -17.25 -20.90 -4.32
C ILE A 474 -18.36 -20.23 -3.51
N ILE A 475 -18.49 -20.56 -2.23
CA ILE A 475 -19.52 -19.94 -1.37
C ILE A 475 -19.27 -18.45 -1.16
N LYS A 476 -18.02 -18.02 -0.91
CA LYS A 476 -17.66 -16.59 -0.78
C LYS A 476 -17.99 -15.82 -2.05
N VAL A 477 -17.66 -16.36 -3.21
CA VAL A 477 -17.95 -15.77 -4.51
C VAL A 477 -19.47 -15.74 -4.75
N ALA A 478 -20.18 -16.82 -4.48
CA ALA A 478 -21.64 -16.88 -4.61
C ALA A 478 -22.36 -15.88 -3.71
N ARG A 479 -21.86 -15.67 -2.46
CA ARG A 479 -22.38 -14.61 -1.57
C ARG A 479 -22.17 -13.23 -2.16
N THR A 480 -21.03 -12.99 -2.80
CA THR A 480 -20.74 -11.70 -3.45
C THR A 480 -21.65 -11.47 -4.67
N ILE A 481 -21.91 -12.51 -5.46
CA ILE A 481 -22.85 -12.44 -6.58
C ILE A 481 -24.27 -12.12 -6.06
N ALA A 482 -24.69 -12.78 -4.98
CA ALA A 482 -25.98 -12.52 -4.36
C ALA A 482 -26.08 -11.08 -3.80
N ASP A 483 -24.99 -10.52 -3.24
CA ASP A 483 -24.95 -9.12 -2.79
C ASP A 483 -25.07 -8.13 -3.96
N LEU A 484 -24.42 -8.42 -5.09
CA LEU A 484 -24.55 -7.63 -6.33
C LEU A 484 -26.00 -7.66 -6.87
N ASP A 485 -26.66 -8.81 -6.75
CA ASP A 485 -28.06 -9.00 -7.14
C ASP A 485 -29.05 -8.53 -6.05
N ARG A 486 -28.54 -7.98 -4.93
CA ARG A 486 -29.34 -7.55 -3.75
C ARG A 486 -30.21 -8.67 -3.18
N SER A 487 -29.77 -9.90 -3.29
CA SER A 487 -30.47 -11.09 -2.80
C SER A 487 -30.02 -11.41 -1.37
N GLU A 488 -30.96 -11.56 -0.44
CA GLU A 488 -30.64 -11.96 0.93
C GLU A 488 -30.10 -13.39 0.99
N ALA A 489 -30.66 -14.30 0.18
CA ALA A 489 -30.27 -15.70 0.13
C ALA A 489 -29.37 -15.98 -1.07
N ILE A 490 -28.44 -16.95 -0.90
CA ILE A 490 -27.68 -17.53 -2.00
C ILE A 490 -28.61 -18.52 -2.74
N ARG A 491 -28.84 -18.26 -4.04
CA ARG A 491 -29.68 -19.08 -4.93
C ARG A 491 -28.80 -19.97 -5.82
N SER A 492 -29.42 -20.97 -6.48
CA SER A 492 -28.74 -21.88 -7.39
C SER A 492 -28.04 -21.20 -8.57
N ASN A 493 -28.60 -20.09 -9.10
CA ASN A 493 -27.94 -19.30 -10.15
C ASN A 493 -26.63 -18.66 -9.68
N HIS A 494 -26.54 -18.17 -8.41
CA HIS A 494 -25.35 -17.60 -7.85
C HIS A 494 -24.24 -18.65 -7.67
N ILE A 495 -24.62 -19.87 -7.25
CA ILE A 495 -23.69 -21.01 -7.15
C ILE A 495 -23.22 -21.43 -8.55
N ALA A 496 -24.11 -21.52 -9.53
CA ALA A 496 -23.76 -21.89 -10.89
C ALA A 496 -22.76 -20.87 -11.53
N GLU A 497 -22.99 -19.56 -11.31
CA GLU A 497 -22.03 -18.52 -11.75
C GLU A 497 -20.69 -18.68 -11.05
N ALA A 498 -20.67 -18.88 -9.72
CA ALA A 498 -19.43 -19.03 -8.93
C ALA A 498 -18.60 -20.26 -9.33
N ILE A 499 -19.25 -21.40 -9.64
CA ILE A 499 -18.57 -22.61 -10.12
C ILE A 499 -17.85 -22.37 -11.45
N ARG A 500 -18.40 -21.55 -12.35
CA ARG A 500 -17.75 -21.23 -13.64
C ARG A 500 -16.40 -20.54 -13.46
N TYR A 501 -16.18 -19.85 -12.35
CA TYR A 501 -14.92 -19.17 -12.05
C TYR A 501 -13.86 -20.11 -11.44
N ARG A 502 -14.04 -21.45 -11.51
CA ARG A 502 -13.07 -22.44 -11.04
C ARG A 502 -12.58 -23.35 -12.19
N SER A 503 -12.32 -22.77 -13.37
CA SER A 503 -11.97 -23.51 -14.59
C SER A 503 -10.66 -24.28 -14.49
N LEU A 504 -9.67 -23.80 -13.72
CA LEU A 504 -8.37 -24.46 -13.53
C LEU A 504 -8.39 -25.66 -12.57
N ASP A 505 -9.43 -25.81 -11.79
CA ASP A 505 -9.55 -26.96 -10.87
C ASP A 505 -9.95 -28.26 -11.60
N ARG A 506 -10.18 -28.16 -12.92
CA ARG A 506 -10.52 -29.34 -13.74
C ARG A 506 -9.27 -30.20 -13.95
N ALA A 507 -9.39 -31.48 -13.69
CA ALA A 507 -8.31 -32.47 -13.86
C ALA A 507 -7.75 -32.56 -15.30
N SER A 508 -8.49 -32.03 -16.29
CA SER A 508 -8.10 -32.01 -17.71
C SER A 508 -7.28 -30.78 -18.14
N TRP A 509 -7.00 -29.83 -17.25
CA TRP A 509 -6.20 -28.67 -17.60
C TRP A 509 -4.73 -29.07 -17.70
N GLY A 510 -4.19 -29.09 -18.93
CA GLY A 510 -2.80 -29.48 -19.21
C GLY A 510 -2.55 -30.99 -19.30
N ALA A 511 -3.60 -31.81 -19.31
CA ALA A 511 -3.52 -33.27 -19.54
C ALA A 511 -3.45 -33.59 -21.06
#